data_5bb50e61d1dd50095d052b0d75b0481f
#
_entry.id   5bb50e61d1dd50095d052b0d75b0481f
#
_cell.length_a   1.000
_cell.length_b   1.000
_cell.length_c   1.000
_cell.angle_alpha   90.00
_cell.angle_beta   90.00
_cell.angle_gamma   90.00
#
_symmetry.space_group_name_H-M   'P 1'
#
loop_
_entity.id
_entity.type
_entity.pdbx_description
1 polymer ?
#
loop_
_entity_poly.entity_id
_entity_poly.type
_entity_poly.pdbx_seq_one_letter_code
_entity_poly.pdbx_strand_id
1 'polypeptide(L)'
;MAVDVGQQAPGFDLPTDGGGRVRLEDFRGKPVVLYFYPKDDTPGCTKEATGFAAAYGAFRAAGAEVVGVSKDSVASHQKFKEKYELTFPLGSDEDGKVVEAYGVWVEKSMYGRSYMGIERATFLIDGAGRVQKAWRQVKVPGHVEEVLAATKALATT
;
A
#
# COMPACT_ATOMS: atom_id res chain seq x y z
N MET A 1 -15.25 -9.25 2.96
CA MET A 1 -14.87 -9.94 1.72
C MET A 1 -13.74 -9.19 1.02
N ALA A 2 -12.85 -9.92 0.38
CA ALA A 2 -11.75 -9.31 -0.34
C ALA A 2 -12.28 -8.56 -1.57
N VAL A 3 -11.66 -7.41 -1.87
CA VAL A 3 -11.94 -6.70 -3.10
C VAL A 3 -11.20 -7.37 -4.27
N ASP A 4 -11.85 -7.47 -5.41
CA ASP A 4 -11.28 -8.08 -6.61
C ASP A 4 -11.07 -7.06 -7.73
N VAL A 5 -10.27 -7.46 -8.72
CA VAL A 5 -10.05 -6.68 -9.93
C VAL A 5 -11.39 -6.40 -10.61
N GLY A 6 -11.58 -5.17 -11.04
CA GLY A 6 -12.82 -4.69 -11.67
C GLY A 6 -13.83 -4.11 -10.71
N GLN A 7 -13.67 -4.34 -9.42
CA GLN A 7 -14.57 -3.80 -8.41
C GLN A 7 -14.12 -2.40 -7.97
N GLN A 8 -15.07 -1.66 -7.41
CA GLN A 8 -14.79 -0.38 -6.80
C GLN A 8 -13.92 -0.60 -5.56
N ALA A 9 -12.80 0.10 -5.48
CA ALA A 9 -11.93 0.01 -4.32
C ALA A 9 -12.63 0.59 -3.09
N PRO A 10 -12.55 -0.09 -1.92
CA PRO A 10 -13.09 0.48 -0.69
C PRO A 10 -12.46 1.84 -0.36
N GLY A 11 -13.30 2.82 -0.01
CA GLY A 11 -12.82 4.13 0.40
C GLY A 11 -12.04 4.06 1.70
N PHE A 12 -11.14 5.00 1.88
CA PHE A 12 -10.41 5.14 3.14
C PHE A 12 -10.10 6.60 3.42
N ASP A 13 -9.89 6.87 4.71
CA ASP A 13 -9.48 8.18 5.21
C ASP A 13 -8.62 7.91 6.45
N LEU A 14 -7.32 7.99 6.28
CA LEU A 14 -6.36 7.59 7.31
C LEU A 14 -5.43 8.73 7.70
N PRO A 15 -5.09 8.84 9.00
CA PRO A 15 -4.04 9.77 9.39
C PRO A 15 -2.69 9.30 8.85
N THR A 16 -1.86 10.28 8.49
CA THR A 16 -0.51 10.01 7.97
C THR A 16 0.53 10.60 8.90
N ASP A 17 1.77 10.23 8.65
CA ASP A 17 2.93 10.90 9.23
C ASP A 17 2.86 12.41 8.97
N GLY A 18 3.36 13.20 9.91
CA GLY A 18 3.37 14.65 9.78
C GLY A 18 2.04 15.36 10.07
N GLY A 19 1.03 14.63 10.57
CA GLY A 19 -0.23 15.22 11.01
C GLY A 19 -1.28 15.42 9.93
N GLY A 20 -1.01 14.95 8.70
CA GLY A 20 -1.96 15.03 7.60
C GLY A 20 -2.90 13.82 7.55
N ARG A 21 -3.68 13.76 6.49
CA ARG A 21 -4.55 12.61 6.20
C ARG A 21 -4.41 12.22 4.73
N VAL A 22 -4.66 10.94 4.44
CA VAL A 22 -4.70 10.42 3.09
C VAL A 22 -6.05 9.76 2.86
N ARG A 23 -6.73 10.15 1.78
CA ARG A 23 -8.05 9.65 1.42
C ARG A 23 -8.03 9.13 0.00
N LEU A 24 -8.76 8.03 -0.25
CA LEU A 24 -8.86 7.52 -1.62
C LEU A 24 -9.40 8.57 -2.58
N GLU A 25 -10.38 9.36 -2.16
CA GLU A 25 -10.99 10.39 -3.01
C GLU A 25 -10.00 11.47 -3.46
N ASP A 26 -8.89 11.67 -2.73
CA ASP A 26 -7.86 12.65 -3.11
C ASP A 26 -7.15 12.26 -4.42
N PHE A 27 -7.28 11.01 -4.84
CA PHE A 27 -6.62 10.49 -6.04
C PHE A 27 -7.57 10.34 -7.22
N ARG A 28 -8.76 10.92 -7.15
CA ARG A 28 -9.66 10.90 -8.30
C ARG A 28 -9.02 11.55 -9.50
N GLY A 29 -9.12 10.87 -10.65
CA GLY A 29 -8.53 11.33 -11.89
C GLY A 29 -7.10 10.87 -12.10
N LYS A 30 -6.49 10.17 -11.14
CA LYS A 30 -5.16 9.58 -11.32
C LYS A 30 -5.04 8.23 -10.64
N PRO A 31 -4.19 7.34 -11.14
CA PRO A 31 -3.96 6.05 -10.51
C PRO A 31 -3.28 6.18 -9.15
N VAL A 32 -3.57 5.24 -8.26
CA VAL A 32 -2.87 5.11 -6.99
C VAL A 32 -2.44 3.67 -6.78
N VAL A 33 -1.20 3.50 -6.33
CA VAL A 33 -0.67 2.22 -5.88
C VAL A 33 -0.83 2.20 -4.36
N LEU A 34 -1.73 1.35 -3.89
CA LEU A 34 -2.01 1.18 -2.47
C LEU A 34 -1.44 -0.16 -2.04
N TYR A 35 -0.45 -0.14 -1.15
CA TYR A 35 0.11 -1.40 -0.68
C TYR A 35 -0.03 -1.54 0.83
N PHE A 36 -0.28 -2.77 1.26
CA PHE A 36 -0.42 -3.14 2.67
C PHE A 36 0.79 -3.97 3.08
N TYR A 37 1.32 -3.68 4.27
CA TYR A 37 2.47 -4.39 4.78
C TYR A 37 2.31 -4.65 6.27
N PRO A 38 2.93 -5.72 6.81
CA PRO A 38 2.69 -6.15 8.18
C PRO A 38 3.15 -5.18 9.27
N LYS A 39 4.35 -4.60 9.16
CA LYS A 39 4.90 -3.81 10.26
C LYS A 39 6.07 -2.94 9.82
N ASP A 40 6.09 -1.69 10.30
CA ASP A 40 7.19 -0.75 10.08
C ASP A 40 8.52 -1.33 10.55
N ASP A 41 9.56 -0.99 9.81
CA ASP A 41 10.96 -1.26 10.16
C ASP A 41 11.28 -2.74 10.39
N THR A 42 10.60 -3.63 9.65
CA THR A 42 10.98 -5.04 9.55
C THR A 42 11.70 -5.26 8.22
N PRO A 43 12.54 -6.30 8.07
CA PRO A 43 13.40 -6.45 6.88
C PRO A 43 12.64 -6.44 5.55
N GLY A 44 11.60 -7.22 5.41
CA GLY A 44 10.81 -7.27 4.17
C GLY A 44 10.06 -5.99 3.91
N CYS A 45 9.45 -5.40 4.92
CA CYS A 45 8.71 -4.15 4.79
C CYS A 45 9.63 -2.98 4.46
N THR A 46 10.85 -2.98 5.02
CA THR A 46 11.85 -1.96 4.72
C THR A 46 12.31 -2.06 3.27
N LYS A 47 12.58 -3.27 2.78
CA LYS A 47 12.98 -3.46 1.37
C LYS A 47 11.88 -3.04 0.41
N GLU A 48 10.65 -3.37 0.72
CA GLU A 48 9.50 -2.96 -0.10
C GLU A 48 9.36 -1.44 -0.12
N ALA A 49 9.38 -0.81 1.04
CA ALA A 49 9.24 0.63 1.17
C ALA A 49 10.37 1.39 0.46
N THR A 50 11.61 0.98 0.66
CA THR A 50 12.76 1.63 0.01
C THR A 50 12.75 1.40 -1.49
N GLY A 51 12.25 0.25 -1.95
CA GLY A 51 12.05 -0.03 -3.37
C GLY A 51 11.02 0.92 -3.99
N PHE A 52 9.89 1.11 -3.35
CA PHE A 52 8.89 2.08 -3.82
C PHE A 52 9.42 3.50 -3.77
N ALA A 53 10.15 3.87 -2.72
CA ALA A 53 10.74 5.20 -2.60
C ALA A 53 11.74 5.47 -3.74
N ALA A 54 12.58 4.50 -4.07
CA ALA A 54 13.53 4.63 -5.17
C ALA A 54 12.82 4.79 -6.52
N ALA A 55 11.68 4.16 -6.70
CA ALA A 55 10.90 4.21 -7.94
C ALA A 55 9.81 5.30 -7.92
N TYR A 56 9.67 6.05 -6.83
CA TYR A 56 8.56 6.98 -6.64
C TYR A 56 8.47 8.01 -7.76
N GLY A 57 9.61 8.58 -8.17
CA GLY A 57 9.64 9.52 -9.29
C GLY A 57 9.10 8.92 -10.58
N ALA A 58 9.40 7.65 -10.84
CA ALA A 58 8.90 6.95 -12.03
C ALA A 58 7.38 6.70 -11.94
N PHE A 59 6.86 6.38 -10.76
CA PHE A 59 5.41 6.26 -10.55
C PHE A 59 4.72 7.60 -10.81
N ARG A 60 5.26 8.68 -10.28
CA ARG A 60 4.70 10.02 -10.49
C ARG A 60 4.79 10.45 -11.95
N ALA A 61 5.87 10.12 -12.64
CA ALA A 61 6.00 10.38 -14.06
C ALA A 61 4.94 9.63 -14.89
N ALA A 62 4.47 8.48 -14.39
CA ALA A 62 3.38 7.74 -14.99
C ALA A 62 1.99 8.25 -14.54
N GLY A 63 1.94 9.32 -13.76
CA GLY A 63 0.70 9.93 -13.29
C GLY A 63 0.13 9.31 -12.02
N ALA A 64 0.87 8.44 -11.36
CA ALA A 64 0.37 7.68 -10.21
C ALA A 64 0.94 8.19 -8.89
N GLU A 65 0.23 7.91 -7.79
CA GLU A 65 0.73 8.07 -6.43
C GLU A 65 0.95 6.71 -5.79
N VAL A 66 1.74 6.69 -4.72
CA VAL A 66 2.01 5.49 -3.92
C VAL A 66 1.60 5.77 -2.48
N VAL A 67 0.86 4.86 -1.87
CA VAL A 67 0.45 4.95 -0.46
C VAL A 67 0.71 3.60 0.20
N GLY A 68 1.45 3.61 1.30
CA GLY A 68 1.63 2.42 2.12
C GLY A 68 0.71 2.46 3.33
N VAL A 69 0.17 1.32 3.73
CA VAL A 69 -0.76 1.19 4.87
C VAL A 69 -0.38 0.01 5.75
N SER A 70 -0.33 0.26 7.05
CA SER A 70 -0.24 -0.79 8.06
C SER A 70 -1.05 -0.36 9.29
N LYS A 71 -1.07 -1.22 10.30
CA LYS A 71 -1.74 -0.90 11.57
C LYS A 71 -0.85 -0.17 12.55
N ASP A 72 0.38 0.14 12.15
CA ASP A 72 1.30 0.91 12.99
C ASP A 72 0.77 2.32 13.21
N SER A 73 1.19 2.94 14.31
CA SER A 73 0.79 4.30 14.66
C SER A 73 1.42 5.35 13.74
N VAL A 74 0.84 6.53 13.74
CA VAL A 74 1.41 7.69 13.03
C VAL A 74 2.85 7.97 13.51
N ALA A 75 3.10 7.85 14.82
CA ALA A 75 4.44 8.06 15.37
C ALA A 75 5.44 7.02 14.83
N SER A 76 5.01 5.75 14.72
CA SER A 76 5.84 4.69 14.13
C SER A 76 6.14 4.98 12.67
N HIS A 77 5.12 5.36 11.89
CA HIS A 77 5.28 5.72 10.48
C HIS A 77 6.25 6.89 10.30
N GLN A 78 6.16 7.89 11.16
CA GLN A 78 7.05 9.04 11.09
C GLN A 78 8.50 8.62 11.29
N LYS A 79 8.78 7.78 12.28
CA LYS A 79 10.13 7.26 12.52
C LYS A 79 10.64 6.42 11.36
N PHE A 80 9.79 5.55 10.83
CA PHE A 80 10.14 4.70 9.70
C PHE A 80 10.48 5.55 8.47
N LYS A 81 9.64 6.53 8.19
CA LYS A 81 9.82 7.45 7.06
C LYS A 81 11.12 8.24 7.17
N GLU A 82 11.41 8.78 8.36
CA GLU A 82 12.64 9.53 8.60
C GLU A 82 13.88 8.66 8.47
N LYS A 83 13.83 7.45 9.05
CA LYS A 83 14.96 6.53 9.06
C LYS A 83 15.40 6.12 7.66
N TYR A 84 14.46 5.89 6.76
CA TYR A 84 14.73 5.39 5.41
C TYR A 84 14.44 6.41 4.32
N GLU A 85 14.16 7.65 4.68
CA GLU A 85 13.90 8.74 3.74
C GLU A 85 12.79 8.40 2.73
N LEU A 86 11.69 7.84 3.23
CA LEU A 86 10.54 7.50 2.41
C LEU A 86 9.81 8.78 1.99
N THR A 87 9.48 8.90 0.71
CA THR A 87 8.95 10.14 0.13
C THR A 87 7.45 10.12 -0.13
N PHE A 88 6.80 8.98 0.08
CA PHE A 88 5.36 8.83 -0.14
C PHE A 88 4.62 8.69 1.21
N PRO A 89 3.30 8.95 1.26
CA PRO A 89 2.56 8.90 2.52
C PRO A 89 2.39 7.46 3.03
N LEU A 90 2.42 7.34 4.37
CA LEU A 90 2.12 6.10 5.08
C LEU A 90 0.85 6.32 5.90
N GLY A 91 -0.20 5.59 5.57
CA GLY A 91 -1.48 5.67 6.29
C GLY A 91 -1.51 4.75 7.50
N SER A 92 -2.00 5.26 8.62
CA SER A 92 -2.10 4.51 9.86
C SER A 92 -3.53 3.98 10.04
N ASP A 93 -3.69 2.66 9.92
CA ASP A 93 -4.98 1.98 10.06
C ASP A 93 -5.01 1.20 11.38
N GLU A 94 -4.85 1.92 12.50
CA GLU A 94 -4.72 1.29 13.81
C GLU A 94 -5.93 0.41 14.20
N ASP A 95 -7.14 0.79 13.80
CA ASP A 95 -8.33 0.00 14.09
C ASP A 95 -8.54 -1.16 13.11
N GLY A 96 -7.78 -1.22 12.03
CA GLY A 96 -7.83 -2.33 11.06
C GLY A 96 -9.00 -2.32 10.10
N LYS A 97 -9.83 -1.28 10.08
CA LYS A 97 -11.03 -1.25 9.23
C LYS A 97 -10.70 -1.30 7.74
N VAL A 98 -9.67 -0.57 7.31
CA VAL A 98 -9.25 -0.55 5.91
C VAL A 98 -8.61 -1.87 5.53
N VAL A 99 -7.76 -2.40 6.40
CA VAL A 99 -7.12 -3.71 6.21
C VAL A 99 -8.19 -4.80 6.02
N GLU A 100 -9.24 -4.78 6.83
CA GLU A 100 -10.35 -5.73 6.70
C GLU A 100 -11.16 -5.50 5.43
N ALA A 101 -11.43 -4.24 5.07
CA ALA A 101 -12.21 -3.91 3.87
C ALA A 101 -11.53 -4.41 2.61
N TYR A 102 -10.20 -4.38 2.56
CA TYR A 102 -9.44 -4.90 1.41
C TYR A 102 -9.20 -6.41 1.49
N GLY A 103 -9.62 -7.07 2.57
CA GLY A 103 -9.48 -8.51 2.71
C GLY A 103 -8.05 -8.97 2.96
N VAL A 104 -7.23 -8.12 3.56
CA VAL A 104 -5.82 -8.44 3.84
C VAL A 104 -5.52 -8.66 5.32
N TRP A 105 -6.56 -8.74 6.15
CA TRP A 105 -6.43 -9.13 7.55
C TRP A 105 -6.69 -10.64 7.62
N VAL A 106 -5.65 -11.42 7.80
CA VAL A 106 -5.71 -12.87 7.60
C VAL A 106 -5.08 -13.62 8.75
N GLU A 107 -5.49 -14.88 8.90
CA GLU A 107 -4.83 -15.78 9.83
C GLU A 107 -3.49 -16.23 9.28
N LYS A 108 -2.45 -16.12 10.10
CA LYS A 108 -1.10 -16.56 9.79
C LYS A 108 -0.66 -17.60 10.79
N SER A 109 0.30 -18.43 10.41
CA SER A 109 0.85 -19.47 11.28
C SER A 109 2.37 -19.37 11.31
N MET A 110 2.95 -19.46 12.51
CA MET A 110 4.39 -19.46 12.68
C MET A 110 4.72 -20.31 13.91
N TYR A 111 5.61 -21.29 13.75
CA TYR A 111 6.03 -22.18 14.84
C TYR A 111 4.86 -22.86 15.55
N GLY A 112 3.86 -23.28 14.78
CA GLY A 112 2.68 -23.96 15.32
C GLY A 112 1.67 -23.07 16.00
N ARG A 113 1.87 -21.77 15.99
CA ARG A 113 0.93 -20.79 16.55
C ARG A 113 0.20 -20.05 15.45
N SER A 114 -1.10 -19.84 15.64
CA SER A 114 -1.91 -19.02 14.72
C SER A 114 -2.07 -17.63 15.31
N TYR A 115 -2.01 -16.62 14.44
CA TYR A 115 -2.26 -15.23 14.80
C TYR A 115 -2.84 -14.48 13.60
N MET A 116 -3.52 -13.38 13.87
CA MET A 116 -4.03 -12.52 12.81
C MET A 116 -2.97 -11.49 12.42
N GLY A 117 -2.84 -11.24 11.13
CA GLY A 117 -1.88 -10.27 10.64
C GLY A 117 -2.22 -9.79 9.25
N ILE A 118 -1.49 -8.77 8.79
CA ILE A 118 -1.69 -8.21 7.46
C ILE A 118 -0.98 -9.09 6.44
N GLU A 119 -1.73 -9.53 5.43
CA GLU A 119 -1.16 -10.15 4.24
C GLU A 119 -0.53 -9.05 3.39
N ARG A 120 0.73 -9.24 3.00
CA ARG A 120 1.40 -8.28 2.10
C ARG A 120 0.68 -8.29 0.76
N ALA A 121 0.14 -7.15 0.36
CA ALA A 121 -0.66 -7.03 -0.85
C ALA A 121 -0.52 -5.64 -1.45
N THR A 122 -0.70 -5.54 -2.77
CA THR A 122 -0.68 -4.27 -3.48
C THR A 122 -1.88 -4.21 -4.41
N PHE A 123 -2.51 -3.05 -4.48
CA PHE A 123 -3.66 -2.80 -5.36
C PHE A 123 -3.34 -1.60 -6.24
N LEU A 124 -3.48 -1.78 -7.55
CA LEU A 124 -3.39 -0.69 -8.51
C LEU A 124 -4.82 -0.23 -8.80
N ILE A 125 -5.14 1.00 -8.40
CA ILE A 125 -6.47 1.57 -8.49
C ILE A 125 -6.42 2.69 -9.52
N ASP A 126 -7.37 2.70 -10.46
CA ASP A 126 -7.41 3.73 -11.51
C ASP A 126 -8.06 5.04 -11.02
N GLY A 127 -8.06 6.04 -11.91
CA GLY A 127 -8.61 7.35 -11.57
C GLY A 127 -10.11 7.37 -11.31
N ALA A 128 -10.84 6.32 -11.70
CA ALA A 128 -12.26 6.16 -11.39
C ALA A 128 -12.49 5.41 -10.06
N GLY A 129 -11.42 4.97 -9.41
CA GLY A 129 -11.51 4.25 -8.13
C GLY A 129 -11.71 2.75 -8.28
N ARG A 130 -11.50 2.19 -9.47
CA ARG A 130 -11.63 0.74 -9.68
C ARG A 130 -10.29 0.05 -9.58
N VAL A 131 -10.29 -1.16 -9.00
CA VAL A 131 -9.09 -1.98 -8.89
C VAL A 131 -8.76 -2.55 -10.27
N GLN A 132 -7.60 -2.19 -10.80
CA GLN A 132 -7.13 -2.68 -12.10
C GLN A 132 -6.26 -3.91 -11.96
N LYS A 133 -5.47 -3.98 -10.89
CA LYS A 133 -4.66 -5.15 -10.57
C LYS A 133 -4.55 -5.32 -9.07
N ALA A 134 -4.41 -6.57 -8.64
CA ALA A 134 -4.19 -6.91 -7.24
C ALA A 134 -3.11 -7.97 -7.15
N TRP A 135 -2.13 -7.73 -6.29
CA TRP A 135 -1.08 -8.70 -5.97
C TRP A 135 -1.27 -9.10 -4.51
N ARG A 136 -1.44 -10.39 -4.28
CA ARG A 136 -1.62 -10.93 -2.93
C ARG A 136 -0.48 -11.83 -2.57
N GLN A 137 -0.27 -12.06 -1.27
CA GLN A 137 0.83 -12.87 -0.77
C GLN A 137 2.15 -12.46 -1.43
N VAL A 138 2.41 -11.16 -1.44
CA VAL A 138 3.51 -10.57 -2.19
C VAL A 138 4.86 -11.03 -1.64
N LYS A 139 5.76 -11.38 -2.57
CA LYS A 139 7.18 -11.57 -2.29
C LYS A 139 7.91 -10.33 -2.81
N VAL A 140 8.71 -9.72 -1.95
CA VAL A 140 9.31 -8.41 -2.22
C VAL A 140 10.25 -8.38 -3.44
N PRO A 141 11.15 -9.38 -3.65
CA PRO A 141 12.05 -9.32 -4.81
C PRO A 141 11.29 -9.21 -6.14
N GLY A 142 11.59 -8.16 -6.91
CA GLY A 142 10.98 -7.93 -8.23
C GLY A 142 9.58 -7.33 -8.19
N HIS A 143 8.99 -7.18 -7.01
CA HIS A 143 7.60 -6.72 -6.90
C HIS A 143 7.41 -5.27 -7.34
N VAL A 144 8.26 -4.36 -6.87
CA VAL A 144 8.15 -2.93 -7.20
C VAL A 144 8.25 -2.72 -8.71
N GLU A 145 9.17 -3.40 -9.37
CA GLU A 145 9.34 -3.33 -10.82
C GLU A 145 8.11 -3.83 -11.56
N GLU A 146 7.50 -4.90 -11.09
CA GLU A 146 6.28 -5.46 -11.67
C GLU A 146 5.11 -4.49 -11.52
N VAL A 147 4.96 -3.88 -10.35
CA VAL A 147 3.92 -2.89 -10.09
C VAL A 147 4.12 -1.65 -10.96
N LEU A 148 5.38 -1.19 -11.09
CA LEU A 148 5.70 -0.02 -11.93
C LEU A 148 5.35 -0.30 -13.39
N ALA A 149 5.69 -1.50 -13.90
CA ALA A 149 5.37 -1.87 -15.28
C ALA A 149 3.85 -1.85 -15.52
N ALA A 150 3.07 -2.39 -14.58
CA ALA A 150 1.62 -2.39 -14.68
C ALA A 150 1.05 -0.96 -14.62
N THR A 151 1.64 -0.09 -13.81
CA THR A 151 1.24 1.31 -13.68
C THR A 151 1.50 2.08 -14.99
N LYS A 152 2.65 1.85 -15.61
CA LYS A 152 2.99 2.46 -16.90
C LYS A 152 2.04 1.97 -18.00
N ALA A 153 1.70 0.68 -18.00
CA ALA A 153 0.77 0.12 -18.98
C ALA A 153 -0.63 0.75 -18.84
N LEU A 154 -1.07 0.99 -17.62
CA LEU A 154 -2.36 1.65 -17.36
C LEU A 154 -2.34 3.08 -17.88
N ALA A 155 -1.22 3.80 -17.71
CA ALA A 155 -1.10 5.19 -18.13
C ALA A 155 -1.14 5.38 -19.66
N THR A 156 -0.87 4.32 -20.44
CA THR A 156 -0.87 4.38 -21.89
C THR A 156 -2.18 3.93 -22.54
N THR A 157 -3.17 3.55 -21.74
CA THR A 157 -4.47 3.08 -22.30
C THR A 157 -5.53 4.18 -22.37
#